data_8d212e0d1df9536f52a9b127f27ec53b
#
_entry.id   8d212e0d1df9536f52a9b127f27ec53b
#
_cell.length_a   1.000
_cell.length_b   1.000
_cell.length_c   1.000
_cell.angle_alpha   90.00
_cell.angle_beta   90.00
_cell.angle_gamma   90.00
#
_symmetry.space_group_name_H-M   'P 1'
#
loop_
_entity.id
_entity.type
_entity.pdbx_description
1 polymer ?
#
loop_
_entity_poly.entity_id
_entity_poly.type
_entity_poly.pdbx_seq_one_letter_code
_entity_poly.pdbx_strand_id
1 'polypeptide(L)'
;MGTFLVRCKIENVADREKSAVMTKMLVDTGSEYTWVPATTLHKIGVKREKKDVVFVMANGQRITRSVGFAVIRLDKYFTVDEVVFAEKGDLLLLGARTLEGLTLSVDPRRKKLVASGPVPAA
;
A
#
# COMPACT_ATOMS: atom_id res chain seq x y z
N MET A 1 -12.67 -14.49 -3.69
CA MET A 1 -11.25 -14.59 -3.29
C MET A 1 -11.09 -14.15 -1.85
N GLY A 2 -10.38 -14.93 -1.06
CA GLY A 2 -10.16 -14.57 0.33
C GLY A 2 -9.11 -13.46 0.49
N THR A 3 -9.28 -12.64 1.50
CA THR A 3 -8.31 -11.64 1.91
C THR A 3 -7.49 -12.18 3.08
N PHE A 4 -6.32 -11.62 3.31
CA PHE A 4 -5.47 -11.96 4.43
C PHE A 4 -4.63 -10.75 4.82
N LEU A 5 -4.06 -10.82 6.01
CA LEU A 5 -3.28 -9.71 6.57
C LEU A 5 -1.79 -10.00 6.43
N VAL A 6 -1.02 -8.96 6.16
CA VAL A 6 0.43 -9.04 6.11
C VAL A 6 1.04 -7.92 6.94
N ARG A 7 2.29 -8.13 7.31
CA ARG A 7 3.11 -7.12 7.98
C ARG A 7 4.01 -6.46 6.95
N CYS A 8 4.04 -5.14 6.94
CA CYS A 8 4.94 -4.41 6.06
C CYS A 8 5.49 -3.17 6.77
N LYS A 9 6.56 -2.63 6.21
CA LYS A 9 7.20 -1.43 6.73
C LYS A 9 7.00 -0.31 5.72
N ILE A 10 6.60 0.85 6.20
CA ILE A 10 6.45 2.04 5.37
C ILE A 10 7.60 2.97 5.73
N GLU A 11 8.33 3.45 4.73
CA GLU A 11 9.51 4.28 4.94
C GLU A 11 9.37 5.59 4.17
N ASN A 12 9.91 6.65 4.75
CA ASN A 12 10.03 7.92 4.05
C ASN A 12 11.05 7.76 2.90
N VAL A 13 10.71 8.24 1.72
CA VAL A 13 11.57 8.08 0.53
C VAL A 13 12.90 8.80 0.70
N ALA A 14 12.89 9.98 1.32
CA ALA A 14 14.09 10.80 1.50
C ALA A 14 14.94 10.36 2.70
N ASP A 15 14.30 9.75 3.71
CA ASP A 15 14.97 9.32 4.93
C ASP A 15 14.36 8.00 5.40
N ARG A 16 15.00 6.89 5.03
CA ARG A 16 14.52 5.53 5.30
C ARG A 16 14.45 5.19 6.79
N GLU A 17 15.17 5.92 7.63
CA GLU A 17 15.11 5.73 9.07
C GLU A 17 13.79 6.21 9.65
N LYS A 18 13.13 7.16 8.97
CA LYS A 18 11.77 7.56 9.32
C LYS A 18 10.81 6.53 8.74
N SER A 19 10.39 5.62 9.58
CA SER A 19 9.60 4.47 9.15
C SER A 19 8.62 4.04 10.23
N ALA A 20 7.64 3.25 9.79
CA ALA A 20 6.64 2.66 10.68
C ALA A 20 6.34 1.24 10.21
N VAL A 21 6.07 0.35 11.16
CA VAL A 21 5.68 -1.02 10.86
C VAL A 21 4.17 -1.12 10.94
N MET A 22 3.57 -1.61 9.86
CA MET A 22 2.15 -1.90 9.78
C MET A 22 1.97 -3.40 9.97
N THR A 23 1.40 -3.81 11.09
CA THR A 23 1.33 -5.23 11.46
C THR A 23 0.16 -5.97 10.82
N LYS A 24 -0.85 -5.23 10.36
CA LYS A 24 -2.09 -5.84 9.86
C LYS A 24 -2.60 -5.09 8.64
N MET A 25 -1.87 -5.21 7.53
CA MET A 25 -2.33 -4.65 6.25
C MET A 25 -3.12 -5.71 5.49
N LEU A 26 -4.32 -5.35 5.08
CA LEU A 26 -5.17 -6.24 4.30
C LEU A 26 -4.68 -6.28 2.86
N VAL A 27 -4.37 -7.47 2.35
CA VAL A 27 -4.01 -7.63 0.95
C VAL A 27 -5.29 -7.64 0.13
N ASP A 28 -5.41 -6.67 -0.79
CA ASP A 28 -6.63 -6.51 -1.60
C ASP A 28 -6.25 -6.20 -3.05
N THR A 29 -6.26 -7.21 -3.89
CA THR A 29 -5.95 -7.08 -5.32
C THR A 29 -7.06 -6.36 -6.10
N GLY A 30 -8.22 -6.17 -5.51
CA GLY A 30 -9.29 -5.38 -6.08
C GLY A 30 -9.11 -3.87 -5.89
N SER A 31 -8.17 -3.47 -5.04
CA SER A 31 -7.82 -2.08 -4.84
C SER A 31 -6.53 -1.76 -5.60
N GLU A 32 -6.53 -0.66 -6.37
CA GLU A 32 -5.33 -0.23 -7.07
C GLU A 32 -4.29 0.33 -6.10
N TYR A 33 -4.71 1.18 -5.18
CA TYR A 33 -3.82 1.93 -4.29
C TYR A 33 -3.65 1.25 -2.94
N THR A 34 -2.53 1.56 -2.31
CA THR A 34 -2.24 1.18 -0.93
C THR A 34 -2.69 2.31 0.00
N TRP A 35 -3.38 1.97 1.07
CA TRP A 35 -3.97 2.92 2.02
C TRP A 35 -3.30 2.77 3.38
N VAL A 36 -2.69 3.84 3.86
CA VAL A 36 -1.96 3.88 5.14
C VAL A 36 -2.53 5.02 5.98
N PRO A 37 -2.68 4.86 7.30
CA PRO A 37 -3.26 5.93 8.13
C PRO A 37 -2.52 7.25 7.93
N ALA A 38 -3.28 8.33 7.76
CA ALA A 38 -2.71 9.67 7.62
C ALA A 38 -1.79 10.02 8.78
N THR A 39 -2.18 9.62 10.01
CA THR A 39 -1.36 9.86 11.21
C THR A 39 0.00 9.18 11.11
N THR A 40 0.05 7.96 10.60
CA THR A 40 1.30 7.23 10.40
C THR A 40 2.18 7.91 9.37
N LEU A 41 1.59 8.29 8.23
CA LEU A 41 2.34 8.97 7.16
C LEU A 41 2.89 10.31 7.62
N HIS A 42 2.12 11.10 8.35
CA HIS A 42 2.59 12.36 8.92
C HIS A 42 3.75 12.13 9.90
N LYS A 43 3.65 11.11 10.74
CA LYS A 43 4.66 10.80 11.75
C LYS A 43 6.02 10.48 11.12
N ILE A 44 6.03 9.81 9.98
CA ILE A 44 7.26 9.47 9.27
C ILE A 44 7.64 10.50 8.20
N GLY A 45 6.95 11.63 8.16
CA GLY A 45 7.31 12.75 7.30
C GLY A 45 6.90 12.64 5.84
N VAL A 46 6.00 11.72 5.50
CA VAL A 46 5.48 11.62 4.14
C VAL A 46 4.54 12.80 3.87
N LYS A 47 4.79 13.51 2.78
CA LYS A 47 4.02 14.70 2.43
C LYS A 47 2.83 14.36 1.55
N ARG A 48 1.77 15.17 1.65
CA ARG A 48 0.63 15.10 0.75
C ARG A 48 1.03 15.74 -0.57
N GLU A 49 1.33 14.93 -1.56
CA GLU A 49 1.79 15.40 -2.87
C GLU A 49 0.63 15.72 -3.80
N LYS A 50 -0.41 14.88 -3.79
CA LYS A 50 -1.63 15.07 -4.56
C LYS A 50 -2.79 15.24 -3.58
N LYS A 51 -3.54 16.32 -3.72
CA LYS A 51 -4.68 16.61 -2.84
C LYS A 51 -5.98 16.43 -3.60
N ASP A 52 -7.03 16.09 -2.87
CA ASP A 52 -8.39 15.97 -3.41
C ASP A 52 -8.49 14.98 -4.57
N VAL A 53 -7.77 13.87 -4.47
CA VAL A 53 -7.91 12.77 -5.43
C VAL A 53 -9.22 12.06 -5.15
N VAL A 54 -10.04 11.90 -6.19
CA VAL A 54 -11.36 11.27 -6.05
C VAL A 54 -11.23 9.77 -6.23
N PHE A 55 -11.75 9.02 -5.26
CA PHE A 55 -11.81 7.56 -5.31
C PHE A 55 -13.26 7.10 -5.35
N VAL A 56 -13.54 6.11 -6.17
CA VAL A 56 -14.85 5.46 -6.21
C VAL A 56 -14.76 4.17 -5.42
N MET A 57 -15.54 4.09 -4.36
CA MET A 57 -15.55 2.93 -3.47
C MET A 57 -16.39 1.80 -4.06
N ALA A 58 -16.27 0.59 -3.49
CA ALA A 58 -16.98 -0.59 -3.98
C ALA A 58 -18.50 -0.40 -4.02
N ASN A 59 -19.04 0.42 -3.11
CA ASN A 59 -20.48 0.73 -3.06
C ASN A 59 -20.89 1.87 -4.02
N GLY A 60 -19.97 2.36 -4.85
CA GLY A 60 -20.22 3.47 -5.77
C GLY A 60 -20.06 4.86 -5.17
N GLN A 61 -19.84 4.95 -3.87
CA GLN A 61 -19.64 6.23 -3.19
C GLN A 61 -18.31 6.85 -3.60
N ARG A 62 -18.31 8.17 -3.80
CA ARG A 62 -17.09 8.92 -4.12
C ARG A 62 -16.57 9.59 -2.87
N ILE A 63 -15.28 9.47 -2.62
CA ILE A 63 -14.60 10.14 -1.51
C ILE A 63 -13.34 10.80 -2.04
N THR A 64 -12.83 11.78 -1.33
CA THR A 64 -11.58 12.44 -1.67
C THR A 64 -10.53 12.18 -0.59
N ARG A 65 -9.30 11.93 -1.03
CA ARG A 65 -8.16 11.69 -0.14
C ARG A 65 -6.91 12.31 -0.74
N SER A 66 -5.94 12.60 0.11
CA SER A 66 -4.61 12.98 -0.36
C SER A 66 -3.78 11.74 -0.67
N VAL A 67 -2.78 11.90 -1.53
CA VAL A 67 -1.86 10.84 -1.93
C VAL A 67 -0.44 11.37 -1.80
N GLY A 68 0.46 10.54 -1.32
CA GLY A 68 1.88 10.83 -1.26
C GLY A 68 2.68 9.64 -1.76
N PHE A 69 4.01 9.70 -1.62
CA PHE A 69 4.91 8.64 -2.05
C PHE A 69 5.67 8.08 -0.86
N ALA A 70 5.79 6.78 -0.80
CA ALA A 70 6.52 6.11 0.27
C ALA A 70 7.18 4.85 -0.24
N VAL A 71 8.19 4.38 0.50
CA VAL A 71 8.75 3.06 0.28
C VAL A 71 7.91 2.06 1.05
N ILE A 72 7.50 0.99 0.40
CA ILE A 72 6.76 -0.11 1.02
C ILE A 72 7.65 -1.33 0.96
N ARG A 73 7.92 -1.92 2.13
CA ARG A 73 8.86 -3.04 2.25
C ARG A 73 8.20 -4.24 2.91
N LEU A 74 8.33 -5.39 2.26
CA LEU A 74 7.97 -6.69 2.82
C LEU A 74 9.22 -7.57 2.75
N ASP A 75 9.78 -7.92 3.89
CA ASP A 75 11.05 -8.68 3.96
C ASP A 75 12.13 -8.01 3.10
N LYS A 76 12.67 -8.73 2.12
CA LYS A 76 13.69 -8.21 1.21
C LYS A 76 13.12 -7.44 0.01
N TYR A 77 11.80 -7.50 -0.20
CA TYR A 77 11.16 -6.83 -1.33
C TYR A 77 10.78 -5.42 -0.95
N PHE A 78 10.98 -4.48 -1.86
CA PHE A 78 10.54 -3.11 -1.62
C PHE A 78 10.25 -2.40 -2.94
N THR A 79 9.42 -1.37 -2.85
CA THR A 79 9.06 -0.52 -3.98
C THR A 79 8.71 0.87 -3.48
N VAL A 80 8.83 1.86 -4.35
CA VAL A 80 8.30 3.19 -4.08
C VAL A 80 6.96 3.29 -4.81
N ASP A 81 5.91 3.66 -4.08
CA ASP A 81 4.59 3.72 -4.68
C ASP A 81 3.77 4.84 -4.06
N GLU A 82 2.67 5.15 -4.70
CA GLU A 82 1.70 6.09 -4.19
C GLU A 82 0.94 5.46 -3.03
N VAL A 83 0.80 6.22 -1.95
CA VAL A 83 0.03 5.79 -0.79
C VAL A 83 -1.07 6.79 -0.50
N VAL A 84 -2.26 6.28 -0.23
CA VAL A 84 -3.41 7.12 0.12
C VAL A 84 -3.36 7.40 1.61
N PHE A 85 -3.56 8.66 1.97
CA PHE A 85 -3.69 9.08 3.37
C PHE A 85 -5.06 8.65 3.89
N ALA A 86 -5.12 7.47 4.48
CA ALA A 86 -6.36 6.92 4.99
C ALA A 86 -6.84 7.70 6.21
N GLU A 87 -8.13 7.97 6.25
CA GLU A 87 -8.79 8.66 7.35
C GLU A 87 -9.53 7.67 8.23
N LYS A 88 -10.03 8.16 9.36
CA LYS A 88 -10.75 7.31 10.30
C LYS A 88 -11.91 6.60 9.59
N GLY A 89 -11.98 5.28 9.77
CA GLY A 89 -13.01 4.45 9.15
C GLY A 89 -12.60 3.83 7.82
N ASP A 90 -11.51 4.31 7.21
CA ASP A 90 -11.00 3.71 5.98
C ASP A 90 -10.31 2.39 6.28
N LEU A 91 -10.37 1.48 5.32
CA LEU A 91 -9.60 0.24 5.40
C LEU A 91 -8.12 0.52 5.12
N LEU A 92 -7.26 -0.22 5.79
CA LEU A 92 -5.81 -0.18 5.55
C LEU A 92 -5.48 -1.32 4.61
N LEU A 93 -5.08 -0.97 3.39
CA LEU A 93 -4.96 -1.92 2.29
C LEU A 93 -3.58 -1.90 1.65
N LEU A 94 -3.12 -3.09 1.28
CA LEU A 94 -1.99 -3.25 0.36
C LEU A 94 -2.58 -3.56 -1.00
N GLY A 95 -2.47 -2.61 -1.93
CA GLY A 95 -3.16 -2.67 -3.21
C GLY A 95 -2.36 -3.33 -4.32
N ALA A 96 -3.00 -3.49 -5.48
CA ALA A 96 -2.44 -4.21 -6.63
C ALA A 96 -1.16 -3.57 -7.16
N ARG A 97 -1.11 -2.24 -7.25
CA ARG A 97 0.07 -1.53 -7.79
C ARG A 97 1.30 -1.76 -6.94
N THR A 98 1.14 -1.80 -5.62
CA THR A 98 2.23 -2.09 -4.70
C THR A 98 2.71 -3.53 -4.90
N LEU A 99 1.79 -4.49 -5.02
CA LEU A 99 2.17 -5.89 -5.24
C LEU A 99 2.95 -6.05 -6.54
N GLU A 100 2.54 -5.36 -7.61
CA GLU A 100 3.28 -5.37 -8.88
C GLU A 100 4.68 -4.78 -8.71
N GLY A 101 4.79 -3.67 -7.99
CA GLY A 101 6.08 -3.05 -7.71
C GLY A 101 7.01 -3.93 -6.88
N LEU A 102 6.44 -4.72 -5.98
CA LEU A 102 7.18 -5.69 -5.18
C LEU A 102 7.53 -6.95 -5.95
N THR A 103 6.95 -7.16 -7.13
CA THR A 103 7.00 -8.41 -7.91
C THR A 103 6.52 -9.60 -7.10
N LEU A 104 5.44 -9.38 -6.36
CA LEU A 104 4.78 -10.41 -5.56
C LEU A 104 3.39 -10.68 -6.10
N SER A 105 2.95 -11.92 -5.97
CA SER A 105 1.62 -12.38 -6.35
C SER A 105 0.95 -13.02 -5.15
N VAL A 106 -0.37 -13.03 -5.18
CA VAL A 106 -1.16 -13.70 -4.15
C VAL A 106 -1.27 -15.18 -4.47
N ASP A 107 -0.95 -16.02 -3.48
CA ASP A 107 -1.28 -17.44 -3.51
C ASP A 107 -2.59 -17.59 -2.72
N PRO A 108 -3.74 -17.72 -3.41
CA PRO A 108 -5.03 -17.72 -2.73
C PRO A 108 -5.28 -18.97 -1.88
N ARG A 109 -4.64 -20.08 -2.23
CA ARG A 109 -4.80 -21.33 -1.47
C ARG A 109 -4.09 -21.25 -0.12
N ARG A 110 -2.87 -20.71 -0.13
CA ARG A 110 -2.05 -20.59 1.09
C ARG A 110 -2.28 -19.29 1.83
N LYS A 111 -3.00 -18.35 1.23
CA LYS A 111 -3.26 -17.00 1.76
C LYS A 111 -1.96 -16.30 2.15
N LYS A 112 -1.04 -16.24 1.19
CA LYS A 112 0.25 -15.58 1.36
C LYS A 112 0.74 -14.99 0.05
N LEU A 113 1.74 -14.12 0.17
CA LEU A 113 2.41 -13.53 -0.99
C LEU A 113 3.59 -14.40 -1.38
N VAL A 114 3.78 -14.55 -2.69
CA VAL A 114 4.88 -15.34 -3.26
C VAL A 114 5.54 -14.54 -4.37
N ALA A 115 6.81 -14.82 -4.64
CA ALA A 115 7.53 -14.17 -5.74
C ALA A 115 6.84 -14.49 -7.08
N SER A 116 6.65 -13.45 -7.91
CA SER A 116 5.97 -13.59 -9.20
C SER A 116 6.85 -14.20 -10.28
N GLY A 117 8.15 -14.35 -10.01
CA GLY A 117 9.10 -14.84 -10.99
C GLY A 117 9.68 -13.70 -11.84
N PRO A 118 10.44 -14.05 -12.90
CA PRO A 118 11.08 -13.04 -13.73
C PRO A 118 10.10 -12.10 -14.40
N VAL A 119 10.51 -10.86 -14.57
CA VAL A 119 9.71 -9.82 -15.24
C VAL A 119 10.24 -9.61 -16.64
N PRO A 120 9.39 -9.64 -17.67
CA PRO A 120 9.84 -9.34 -19.04
C PRO A 120 10.37 -7.91 -19.10
N ALA A 121 11.55 -7.73 -19.72
CA ALA A 121 12.19 -6.43 -19.80
C ALA A 121 11.67 -5.60 -21.00
N ALA A 122 11.17 -6.27 -22.03
CA ALA A 122 10.69 -5.60 -23.24
C ALA A 122 9.69 -6.49 -23.98
#